data_384a3e4152854290a7aea4ea6964c31c
#
_entry.id   384a3e4152854290a7aea4ea6964c31c
#
_cell.length_a   1.000
_cell.length_b   1.000
_cell.length_c   1.000
_cell.angle_alpha   90.00
_cell.angle_beta   90.00
_cell.angle_gamma   90.00
#
_symmetry.space_group_name_H-M   'P 1'
#
loop_
_entity.id
_entity.type
_entity.pdbx_description
1 polymer ?
#
loop_
_entity_poly.entity_id
_entity_poly.type
_entity_poly.pdbx_seq_one_letter_code
_entity_poly.pdbx_strand_id
1 'polypeptide(L)'
;LMSVLARLLGPREERSGQWITEAPHSWLMRALRAAPVRAGVSVTHDSALSSTAVFAGVRLISESVSSIPLQLYRRRTPRGRDLARDHRLYDLLHEDPNPEQTSMELREMVQSFATTAGTGFIEVERDGAGRPKHLWPITPHRVTAVREANGRLRWMVRAPNGADRRVLDGDLIPIRGVSRDGVFGVDVIQHMRESIGLTLAAEAYGAQ
;
A
#
# COMPACT_ATOMS: atom_id res chain seq x y z
N LEU A 1 7.38 16.26 -52.41
CA LEU A 1 7.79 16.52 -51.00
C LEU A 1 6.85 15.86 -49.96
N MET A 2 5.56 15.59 -50.25
CA MET A 2 4.60 14.94 -49.36
C MET A 2 4.78 13.40 -49.20
N SER A 3 5.53 12.76 -50.09
CA SER A 3 5.66 11.28 -50.10
C SER A 3 6.79 10.75 -49.19
N VAL A 4 7.72 11.59 -48.76
CA VAL A 4 8.85 11.19 -47.88
C VAL A 4 8.48 11.28 -46.41
N LEU A 5 7.63 12.22 -46.03
CA LEU A 5 7.14 12.37 -44.65
C LEU A 5 6.19 11.23 -44.23
N ALA A 6 5.43 10.65 -45.17
CA ALA A 6 4.57 9.51 -44.88
C ALA A 6 5.32 8.18 -44.63
N ARG A 7 6.59 8.08 -45.07
CA ARG A 7 7.45 6.91 -44.81
C ARG A 7 8.22 7.00 -43.50
N LEU A 8 8.37 8.21 -42.96
CA LEU A 8 8.99 8.43 -41.65
C LEU A 8 7.97 8.34 -40.50
N LEU A 9 6.71 8.51 -40.82
CA LEU A 9 5.57 8.24 -39.93
C LEU A 9 4.98 6.90 -40.35
N GLY A 10 5.72 5.82 -40.21
CA GLY A 10 5.14 4.47 -40.29
C GLY A 10 3.90 4.38 -39.41
N PRO A 11 2.96 3.42 -39.68
CA PRO A 11 1.77 3.29 -38.90
C PRO A 11 2.21 3.26 -37.45
N ARG A 12 1.67 4.21 -36.66
CA ARG A 12 1.83 4.23 -35.21
C ARG A 12 1.30 2.88 -34.79
N GLU A 13 2.20 1.90 -34.66
CA GLU A 13 1.88 0.72 -33.89
C GLU A 13 1.25 1.29 -32.62
N GLU A 14 -0.05 1.09 -32.49
CA GLU A 14 -0.69 1.12 -31.19
C GLU A 14 0.09 0.07 -30.39
N ARG A 15 1.16 0.53 -29.77
CA ARG A 15 1.67 -0.15 -28.60
C ARG A 15 0.51 -0.09 -27.62
N SER A 16 -0.39 -1.03 -27.76
CA SER A 16 -1.20 -1.50 -26.66
C SER A 16 -0.18 -1.91 -25.61
N GLY A 17 0.31 -0.90 -24.91
CA GLY A 17 1.13 -1.09 -23.74
C GLY A 17 0.24 -1.80 -22.74
N GLN A 18 0.10 -3.09 -22.90
CA GLN A 18 -0.05 -4.00 -21.81
C GLN A 18 1.17 -3.81 -20.92
N TRP A 19 1.22 -2.69 -20.22
CA TRP A 19 1.90 -2.64 -18.96
C TRP A 19 1.05 -3.47 -18.02
N ILE A 20 0.98 -4.77 -18.34
CA ILE A 20 0.63 -5.76 -17.37
C ILE A 20 1.74 -5.62 -16.35
N THR A 21 1.46 -4.94 -15.26
CA THR A 21 2.07 -5.28 -13.99
C THR A 21 1.44 -6.61 -13.61
N GLU A 22 1.63 -7.64 -14.44
CA GLU A 22 1.49 -9.00 -13.98
C GLU A 22 2.50 -9.11 -12.86
N ALA A 23 1.99 -9.02 -11.64
CA ALA A 23 2.76 -9.47 -10.51
C ALA A 23 3.19 -10.89 -10.90
N PRO A 24 4.50 -11.18 -11.02
CA PRO A 24 4.99 -12.50 -11.41
C PRO A 24 4.24 -13.51 -10.57
N HIS A 25 3.88 -14.64 -11.17
CA HIS A 25 3.03 -15.65 -10.53
C HIS A 25 3.33 -15.78 -9.05
N SER A 26 2.32 -15.74 -8.22
CA SER A 26 2.44 -15.62 -6.76
C SER A 26 3.42 -16.64 -6.14
N TRP A 27 3.57 -17.82 -6.75
CA TRP A 27 4.54 -18.81 -6.33
C TRP A 27 5.98 -18.41 -6.63
N LEU A 28 6.25 -17.77 -7.80
CA LEU A 28 7.59 -17.31 -8.18
C LEU A 28 8.02 -16.15 -7.29
N MET A 29 7.11 -15.19 -7.02
CA MET A 29 7.37 -14.11 -6.08
C MET A 29 7.60 -14.62 -4.67
N ARG A 30 6.86 -15.66 -4.24
CA ARG A 30 7.08 -16.31 -2.95
C ARG A 30 8.44 -17.01 -2.92
N ALA A 31 8.82 -17.71 -3.97
CA ALA A 31 10.12 -18.38 -4.07
C ALA A 31 11.29 -17.38 -4.08
N LEU A 32 11.17 -16.28 -4.84
CA LEU A 32 12.19 -15.22 -4.88
C LEU A 32 12.30 -14.46 -3.55
N ARG A 33 11.16 -14.25 -2.87
CA ARG A 33 11.14 -13.62 -1.52
C ARG A 33 11.69 -14.52 -0.43
N ALA A 34 11.54 -15.83 -0.58
CA ALA A 34 12.05 -16.83 0.35
C ALA A 34 13.50 -17.24 0.07
N ALA A 35 14.09 -16.82 -1.06
CA ALA A 35 15.48 -17.14 -1.35
C ALA A 35 16.41 -16.57 -0.28
N PRO A 36 17.36 -17.35 0.25
CA PRO A 36 18.28 -16.85 1.26
C PRO A 36 19.14 -15.72 0.69
N VAL A 37 19.45 -14.73 1.53
CA VAL A 37 20.41 -13.68 1.25
C VAL A 37 21.85 -14.24 1.33
N ARG A 38 22.87 -13.46 0.97
CA ARG A 38 24.28 -13.88 1.03
C ARG A 38 24.72 -14.36 2.42
N ALA A 39 24.07 -13.85 3.46
CA ALA A 39 24.29 -14.30 4.84
C ALA A 39 23.63 -15.66 5.18
N GLY A 40 23.00 -16.34 4.22
CA GLY A 40 22.36 -17.65 4.41
C GLY A 40 21.02 -17.62 5.13
N VAL A 41 20.48 -16.43 5.45
CA VAL A 41 19.21 -16.26 6.17
C VAL A 41 18.11 -15.90 5.18
N SER A 42 16.90 -16.43 5.38
CA SER A 42 15.70 -16.03 4.64
C SER A 42 15.09 -14.76 5.25
N VAL A 43 14.95 -13.71 4.44
CA VAL A 43 14.36 -12.45 4.86
C VAL A 43 12.94 -12.33 4.30
N THR A 44 11.96 -12.39 5.18
CA THR A 44 10.53 -12.13 4.94
C THR A 44 10.12 -10.87 5.72
N HIS A 45 8.90 -10.39 5.54
CA HIS A 45 8.39 -9.29 6.37
C HIS A 45 8.36 -9.67 7.86
N ASP A 46 7.96 -10.90 8.18
CA ASP A 46 7.90 -11.38 9.57
C ASP A 46 9.31 -11.53 10.18
N SER A 47 10.25 -12.19 9.45
CA SER A 47 11.62 -12.34 9.95
C SER A 47 12.37 -11.01 10.02
N ALA A 48 12.08 -10.04 9.14
CA ALA A 48 12.66 -8.71 9.24
C ALA A 48 12.24 -7.98 10.53
N LEU A 49 10.98 -8.13 10.93
CA LEU A 49 10.46 -7.52 12.16
C LEU A 49 10.97 -8.20 13.44
N SER A 50 11.63 -9.36 13.36
CA SER A 50 12.31 -9.95 14.51
C SER A 50 13.63 -9.24 14.85
N SER A 51 14.22 -8.49 13.90
CA SER A 51 15.34 -7.60 14.20
C SER A 51 14.89 -6.40 15.02
N THR A 52 15.52 -6.20 16.17
CA THR A 52 15.23 -5.11 17.11
C THR A 52 15.31 -3.74 16.44
N ALA A 53 16.31 -3.52 15.58
CA ALA A 53 16.49 -2.24 14.89
C ALA A 53 15.38 -1.96 13.87
N VAL A 54 14.99 -2.98 13.09
CA VAL A 54 13.90 -2.84 12.10
C VAL A 54 12.58 -2.59 12.80
N PHE A 55 12.27 -3.39 13.83
CA PHE A 55 11.04 -3.25 14.62
C PHE A 55 10.94 -1.87 15.26
N ALA A 56 12.02 -1.41 15.93
CA ALA A 56 12.06 -0.10 16.56
C ALA A 56 11.84 1.04 15.57
N GLY A 57 12.45 0.97 14.38
CA GLY A 57 12.27 1.97 13.32
C GLY A 57 10.85 2.01 12.78
N VAL A 58 10.26 0.86 12.47
CA VAL A 58 8.87 0.75 12.00
C VAL A 58 7.90 1.27 13.05
N ARG A 59 8.08 0.84 14.30
CA ARG A 59 7.25 1.27 15.43
C ARG A 59 7.31 2.78 15.63
N LEU A 60 8.52 3.35 15.70
CA LEU A 60 8.70 4.79 15.92
C LEU A 60 7.99 5.62 14.85
N ILE A 61 8.15 5.25 13.57
CA ILE A 61 7.52 5.98 12.45
C ILE A 61 5.99 5.82 12.52
N SER A 62 5.50 4.61 12.75
CA SER A 62 4.06 4.31 12.75
C SER A 62 3.34 5.00 13.91
N GLU A 63 3.89 4.94 15.13
CA GLU A 63 3.35 5.63 16.30
C GLU A 63 3.41 7.16 16.14
N SER A 64 4.51 7.69 15.60
CA SER A 64 4.64 9.14 15.39
C SER A 64 3.61 9.69 14.41
N VAL A 65 3.36 8.99 13.30
CA VAL A 65 2.35 9.40 12.31
C VAL A 65 0.94 9.21 12.84
N SER A 66 0.67 8.09 13.52
CA SER A 66 -0.67 7.77 14.03
C SER A 66 -1.11 8.68 15.19
N SER A 67 -0.15 9.22 15.94
CA SER A 67 -0.43 10.17 17.03
C SER A 67 -1.01 11.52 16.54
N ILE A 68 -0.83 11.85 15.25
CA ILE A 68 -1.37 13.09 14.67
C ILE A 68 -2.84 12.86 14.29
N PRO A 69 -3.81 13.50 14.95
CA PRO A 69 -5.22 13.26 14.69
C PRO A 69 -5.64 13.82 13.33
N LEU A 70 -6.42 13.03 12.59
CA LEU A 70 -7.08 13.51 11.38
C LEU A 70 -8.31 14.34 11.77
N GLN A 71 -8.35 15.58 11.32
CA GLN A 71 -9.46 16.48 11.59
C GLN A 71 -10.13 16.91 10.29
N LEU A 72 -11.44 16.90 10.28
CA LEU A 72 -12.24 17.33 9.13
C LEU A 72 -12.64 18.80 9.29
N TYR A 73 -12.36 19.61 8.27
CA TYR A 73 -12.70 21.01 8.25
C TYR A 73 -13.66 21.35 7.14
N ARG A 74 -14.64 22.20 7.42
CA ARG A 74 -15.50 22.86 6.43
C ARG A 74 -14.88 24.18 6.03
N ARG A 75 -14.71 24.40 4.71
CA ARG A 75 -14.18 25.65 4.20
C ARG A 75 -15.21 26.77 4.39
N ARG A 76 -14.76 27.90 4.93
CA ARG A 76 -15.56 29.12 5.06
C ARG A 76 -15.31 30.01 3.84
N THR A 77 -16.36 30.64 3.31
CA THR A 77 -16.25 31.65 2.27
C THR A 77 -16.43 33.03 2.91
N PRO A 78 -15.59 34.04 2.61
CA PRO A 78 -14.50 34.05 1.63
C PRO A 78 -13.15 33.48 2.15
N ARG A 79 -12.94 33.35 3.44
CA ARG A 79 -11.69 32.86 4.03
C ARG A 79 -11.95 32.13 5.35
N GLY A 80 -11.06 31.18 5.68
CA GLY A 80 -11.08 30.45 6.94
C GLY A 80 -11.59 29.00 6.81
N ARG A 81 -11.59 28.30 7.94
CA ARG A 81 -12.06 26.92 8.06
C ARG A 81 -12.65 26.73 9.45
N ASP A 82 -13.74 25.99 9.54
CA ASP A 82 -14.36 25.56 10.79
C ASP A 82 -14.23 24.05 10.94
N LEU A 83 -14.01 23.58 12.15
CA LEU A 83 -13.98 22.15 12.45
C LEU A 83 -15.37 21.55 12.22
N ALA A 84 -15.47 20.55 11.36
CA ALA A 84 -16.75 19.95 10.93
C ALA A 84 -17.10 18.73 11.77
N ARG A 85 -17.28 18.89 13.08
CA ARG A 85 -17.64 17.80 14.01
C ARG A 85 -18.99 17.19 13.72
N ASP A 86 -19.90 17.96 13.14
CA ASP A 86 -21.24 17.56 12.73
C ASP A 86 -21.27 16.73 11.43
N HIS A 87 -20.12 16.60 10.78
CA HIS A 87 -20.01 15.83 9.54
C HIS A 87 -19.76 14.36 9.87
N ARG A 88 -20.54 13.46 9.30
CA ARG A 88 -20.46 12.02 9.53
C ARG A 88 -19.08 11.36 9.30
N LEU A 89 -18.25 11.94 8.42
CA LEU A 89 -16.88 11.48 8.23
C LEU A 89 -15.96 11.89 9.38
N TYR A 90 -16.40 12.80 10.28
CA TYR A 90 -15.57 13.22 11.39
C TYR A 90 -15.31 12.03 12.32
N ASP A 91 -16.36 11.34 12.73
CA ASP A 91 -16.25 10.18 13.64
C ASP A 91 -15.41 9.07 13.01
N LEU A 92 -15.64 8.74 11.70
CA LEU A 92 -14.86 7.73 11.00
C LEU A 92 -13.37 8.04 10.89
N LEU A 93 -12.99 9.32 10.80
CA LEU A 93 -11.60 9.72 10.63
C LEU A 93 -10.91 10.04 11.95
N HIS A 94 -11.66 10.46 12.96
CA HIS A 94 -11.12 10.99 14.22
C HIS A 94 -11.29 10.03 15.39
N GLU A 95 -12.43 9.33 15.45
CA GLU A 95 -12.79 8.44 16.56
C GLU A 95 -12.69 6.96 16.14
N ASP A 96 -13.77 6.42 15.61
CA ASP A 96 -13.96 4.99 15.37
C ASP A 96 -14.14 4.69 13.87
N PRO A 97 -13.08 4.31 13.17
CA PRO A 97 -13.15 3.94 11.74
C PRO A 97 -13.91 2.65 11.50
N ASN A 98 -13.94 1.74 12.46
CA ASN A 98 -14.66 0.47 12.43
C ASN A 98 -14.88 -0.05 13.87
N PRO A 99 -15.71 -1.09 14.07
CA PRO A 99 -16.04 -1.60 15.40
C PRO A 99 -14.87 -2.25 16.16
N GLU A 100 -13.72 -2.50 15.51
CA GLU A 100 -12.60 -3.25 16.07
C GLU A 100 -11.41 -2.37 16.40
N GLN A 101 -11.34 -1.14 15.84
CA GLN A 101 -10.15 -0.30 15.91
C GLN A 101 -10.50 1.16 16.13
N THR A 102 -9.67 1.85 16.89
CA THR A 102 -9.65 3.30 16.96
C THR A 102 -8.99 3.91 15.72
N SER A 103 -9.24 5.19 15.47
CA SER A 103 -8.61 5.93 14.38
C SER A 103 -7.07 5.94 14.46
N MET A 104 -6.50 5.94 15.67
CA MET A 104 -5.06 5.85 15.88
C MET A 104 -4.52 4.47 15.47
N GLU A 105 -5.15 3.39 15.91
CA GLU A 105 -4.75 2.01 15.59
C GLU A 105 -4.83 1.72 14.09
N LEU A 106 -5.90 2.18 13.42
CA LEU A 106 -6.01 2.07 11.96
C LEU A 106 -4.84 2.77 11.27
N ARG A 107 -4.51 4.00 11.65
CA ARG A 107 -3.41 4.77 11.04
C ARG A 107 -2.06 4.13 11.31
N GLU A 108 -1.84 3.65 12.54
CA GLU A 108 -0.61 2.95 12.91
C GLU A 108 -0.40 1.70 12.07
N MET A 109 -1.43 0.84 11.96
CA MET A 109 -1.38 -0.38 11.15
C MET A 109 -1.10 -0.07 9.67
N VAL A 110 -1.83 0.87 9.08
CA VAL A 110 -1.66 1.25 7.68
C VAL A 110 -0.30 1.90 7.43
N GLN A 111 0.20 2.71 8.38
CA GLN A 111 1.52 3.30 8.30
C GLN A 111 2.62 2.24 8.41
N SER A 112 2.47 1.24 9.27
CA SER A 112 3.43 0.14 9.35
C SER A 112 3.52 -0.64 8.04
N PHE A 113 2.40 -0.88 7.36
CA PHE A 113 2.38 -1.47 6.03
C PHE A 113 3.06 -0.58 4.98
N ALA A 114 2.80 0.74 5.00
CA ALA A 114 3.45 1.67 4.08
C ALA A 114 4.97 1.75 4.31
N THR A 115 5.41 1.64 5.57
CA THR A 115 6.83 1.68 5.94
C THR A 115 7.56 0.38 5.58
N THR A 116 6.91 -0.78 5.66
CA THR A 116 7.51 -2.10 5.39
C THR A 116 7.32 -2.55 3.96
N ALA A 117 6.07 -2.72 3.53
CA ALA A 117 5.70 -3.22 2.20
C ALA A 117 5.57 -2.12 1.14
N GLY A 118 5.86 -0.87 1.50
CA GLY A 118 5.82 0.29 0.61
C GLY A 118 4.44 0.90 0.41
N THR A 119 3.36 0.18 0.66
CA THR A 119 1.99 0.69 0.52
C THR A 119 1.08 0.07 1.57
N GLY A 120 0.38 0.90 2.33
CA GLY A 120 -0.76 0.48 3.13
C GLY A 120 -2.07 0.75 2.38
N PHE A 121 -3.10 0.00 2.68
CA PHE A 121 -4.40 0.13 2.03
C PHE A 121 -5.51 0.22 3.06
N ILE A 122 -6.46 1.14 2.80
CA ILE A 122 -7.71 1.25 3.54
C ILE A 122 -8.86 0.98 2.59
N GLU A 123 -9.71 0.04 2.91
CA GLU A 123 -10.95 -0.23 2.19
C GLU A 123 -12.10 0.53 2.86
N VAL A 124 -12.89 1.19 2.03
CA VAL A 124 -14.09 1.90 2.45
C VAL A 124 -15.29 0.99 2.28
N GLU A 125 -15.86 0.54 3.39
CA GLU A 125 -17.16 -0.14 3.39
C GLU A 125 -18.26 0.91 3.33
N ARG A 126 -19.25 0.68 2.45
CA ARG A 126 -20.39 1.59 2.30
C ARG A 126 -21.68 0.98 2.82
N ASP A 127 -22.58 1.85 3.28
CA ASP A 127 -23.96 1.49 3.61
C ASP A 127 -24.82 1.29 2.33
N GLY A 128 -26.06 0.83 2.50
CA GLY A 128 -27.00 0.63 1.39
C GLY A 128 -27.36 1.90 0.61
N ALA A 129 -27.02 3.08 1.12
CA ALA A 129 -27.17 4.36 0.46
C ALA A 129 -25.87 4.86 -0.23
N GLY A 130 -24.85 4.00 -0.29
CA GLY A 130 -23.55 4.30 -0.90
C GLY A 130 -22.65 5.22 -0.07
N ARG A 131 -22.97 5.46 1.20
CA ARG A 131 -22.21 6.36 2.08
C ARG A 131 -21.14 5.58 2.85
N PRO A 132 -19.93 6.13 3.09
CA PRO A 132 -18.92 5.49 3.92
C PRO A 132 -19.49 5.13 5.30
N LYS A 133 -19.31 3.86 5.69
CA LYS A 133 -19.77 3.30 6.95
C LYS A 133 -18.60 2.87 7.85
N HIS A 134 -17.65 2.13 7.29
CA HIS A 134 -16.44 1.71 8.00
C HIS A 134 -15.21 1.84 7.11
N LEU A 135 -14.05 1.92 7.75
CA LEU A 135 -12.72 1.93 7.13
C LEU A 135 -11.94 0.72 7.65
N TRP A 136 -11.51 -0.16 6.74
CA TRP A 136 -10.82 -1.40 7.08
C TRP A 136 -9.40 -1.41 6.54
N PRO A 137 -8.38 -1.72 7.35
CA PRO A 137 -7.03 -1.90 6.84
C PRO A 137 -6.94 -3.20 6.05
N ILE A 138 -6.28 -3.16 4.89
CA ILE A 138 -6.04 -4.34 4.06
C ILE A 138 -4.54 -4.61 4.00
N THR A 139 -4.16 -5.87 4.27
CA THR A 139 -2.78 -6.30 4.16
C THR A 139 -2.28 -6.21 2.71
N PRO A 140 -1.09 -5.61 2.48
CA PRO A 140 -0.62 -5.28 1.12
C PRO A 140 -0.56 -6.47 0.16
N HIS A 141 -0.17 -7.64 0.64
CA HIS A 141 -0.07 -8.85 -0.19
C HIS A 141 -1.40 -9.36 -0.74
N ARG A 142 -2.53 -8.85 -0.24
CA ARG A 142 -3.86 -9.17 -0.74
C ARG A 142 -4.34 -8.23 -1.84
N VAL A 143 -3.61 -7.16 -2.12
CA VAL A 143 -4.01 -6.14 -3.09
C VAL A 143 -3.19 -6.25 -4.35
N THR A 144 -3.85 -6.28 -5.49
CA THR A 144 -3.24 -6.28 -6.81
C THR A 144 -3.82 -5.16 -7.65
N ALA A 145 -2.98 -4.50 -8.45
CA ALA A 145 -3.41 -3.49 -9.38
C ALA A 145 -3.37 -4.05 -10.81
N VAL A 146 -4.47 -3.90 -11.54
CA VAL A 146 -4.58 -4.29 -12.95
C VAL A 146 -4.89 -3.06 -13.79
N ARG A 147 -4.15 -2.82 -14.85
CA ARG A 147 -4.42 -1.73 -15.78
C ARG A 147 -5.28 -2.25 -16.91
N GLU A 148 -6.46 -1.68 -17.07
CA GLU A 148 -7.39 -2.00 -18.16
C GLU A 148 -6.89 -1.43 -19.51
N ALA A 149 -7.45 -1.94 -20.62
CA ALA A 149 -7.12 -1.48 -21.96
C ALA A 149 -7.38 0.02 -22.18
N ASN A 150 -8.33 0.61 -21.44
CA ASN A 150 -8.61 2.04 -21.44
C ASN A 150 -7.61 2.89 -20.62
N GLY A 151 -6.56 2.26 -20.06
CA GLY A 151 -5.55 2.90 -19.22
C GLY A 151 -5.95 3.09 -17.74
N ARG A 152 -7.20 2.77 -17.37
CA ARG A 152 -7.67 2.89 -15.98
C ARG A 152 -7.03 1.84 -15.08
N LEU A 153 -6.64 2.25 -13.87
CA LEU A 153 -6.15 1.34 -12.84
C LEU A 153 -7.34 0.73 -12.10
N ARG A 154 -7.33 -0.60 -11.96
CA ARG A 154 -8.30 -1.36 -11.19
C ARG A 154 -7.62 -2.05 -10.03
N TRP A 155 -8.29 -2.04 -8.90
CA TRP A 155 -7.83 -2.74 -7.71
C TRP A 155 -8.59 -4.04 -7.52
N MET A 156 -7.82 -5.09 -7.27
CA MET A 156 -8.33 -6.41 -6.92
C MET A 156 -7.86 -6.75 -5.52
N VAL A 157 -8.76 -7.23 -4.68
CA VAL A 157 -8.46 -7.65 -3.31
C VAL A 157 -8.76 -9.13 -3.18
N ARG A 158 -7.77 -9.89 -2.74
CA ARG A 158 -7.95 -11.32 -2.45
C ARG A 158 -8.73 -11.49 -1.16
N ALA A 159 -9.88 -12.15 -1.25
CA ALA A 159 -10.68 -12.50 -0.09
C ALA A 159 -10.03 -13.64 0.72
N PRO A 160 -10.41 -13.85 1.99
CA PRO A 160 -9.88 -14.95 2.81
C PRO A 160 -10.11 -16.35 2.21
N ASN A 161 -11.17 -16.53 1.44
CA ASN A 161 -11.47 -17.78 0.71
C ASN A 161 -10.63 -17.98 -0.56
N GLY A 162 -9.67 -17.08 -0.85
CA GLY A 162 -8.78 -17.12 -2.00
C GLY A 162 -9.35 -16.54 -3.30
N ALA A 163 -10.63 -16.14 -3.32
CA ALA A 163 -11.24 -15.49 -4.47
C ALA A 163 -10.77 -14.05 -4.60
N ASP A 164 -10.47 -13.61 -5.82
CA ASP A 164 -10.16 -12.20 -6.08
C ASP A 164 -11.45 -11.44 -6.34
N ARG A 165 -11.68 -10.36 -5.61
CA ARG A 165 -12.79 -9.44 -5.83
C ARG A 165 -12.31 -8.08 -6.31
N ARG A 166 -13.04 -7.52 -7.24
CA ARG A 166 -12.83 -6.15 -7.69
C ARG A 166 -13.33 -5.18 -6.63
N VAL A 167 -12.53 -4.16 -6.34
CA VAL A 167 -12.94 -3.02 -5.53
C VAL A 167 -13.36 -1.88 -6.45
N LEU A 168 -14.45 -1.19 -6.10
CA LEU A 168 -14.94 -0.05 -6.86
C LEU A 168 -13.94 1.13 -6.77
N ASP A 169 -13.96 1.98 -7.80
CA ASP A 169 -13.13 3.17 -7.82
C ASP A 169 -13.50 4.09 -6.64
N GLY A 170 -12.52 4.44 -5.83
CA GLY A 170 -12.71 5.26 -4.64
C GLY A 170 -13.03 4.49 -3.35
N ASP A 171 -13.19 3.17 -3.41
CA ASP A 171 -13.40 2.34 -2.22
C ASP A 171 -12.12 1.70 -1.69
N LEU A 172 -10.99 1.91 -2.36
CA LEU A 172 -9.67 1.57 -1.85
C LEU A 172 -8.78 2.81 -1.84
N ILE A 173 -8.27 3.15 -0.67
CA ILE A 173 -7.38 4.29 -0.44
C ILE A 173 -5.96 3.76 -0.25
N PRO A 174 -5.05 3.92 -1.23
CA PRO A 174 -3.66 3.55 -1.07
C PRO A 174 -2.88 4.66 -0.35
N ILE A 175 -2.20 4.30 0.73
CA ILE A 175 -1.25 5.14 1.44
C ILE A 175 0.15 4.69 1.02
N ARG A 176 0.78 5.45 0.14
CA ARG A 176 2.05 5.08 -0.49
C ARG A 176 3.23 5.70 0.23
N GLY A 177 4.28 4.90 0.40
CA GLY A 177 5.62 5.39 0.68
C GLY A 177 6.30 5.91 -0.60
N VAL A 178 7.63 5.84 -0.65
CA VAL A 178 8.40 6.17 -1.85
C VAL A 178 8.00 5.23 -2.98
N SER A 179 7.60 5.77 -4.12
CA SER A 179 7.13 5.00 -5.27
C SER A 179 7.97 5.28 -6.52
N ARG A 180 8.13 4.28 -7.39
CA ARG A 180 8.80 4.40 -8.68
C ARG A 180 7.82 4.45 -9.85
N ASP A 181 6.67 3.85 -9.70
CA ASP A 181 5.63 3.72 -10.75
C ASP A 181 4.38 4.56 -10.49
N GLY A 182 4.29 5.19 -9.31
CA GLY A 182 3.12 5.94 -8.87
C GLY A 182 1.92 5.07 -8.48
N VAL A 183 2.03 3.74 -8.54
CA VAL A 183 0.97 2.79 -8.19
C VAL A 183 1.23 2.16 -6.85
N PHE A 184 2.40 1.53 -6.69
CA PHE A 184 2.86 0.95 -5.43
C PHE A 184 4.09 1.68 -4.89
N GLY A 185 4.22 1.72 -3.60
CA GLY A 185 5.47 2.09 -2.94
C GLY A 185 6.51 0.96 -3.05
N VAL A 186 7.78 1.33 -2.91
CA VAL A 186 8.88 0.37 -2.86
C VAL A 186 8.77 -0.46 -1.58
N ASP A 187 8.75 -1.78 -1.73
CA ASP A 187 8.84 -2.72 -0.61
C ASP A 187 10.23 -2.57 0.05
N VAL A 188 10.27 -1.90 1.19
CA VAL A 188 11.50 -1.54 1.89
C VAL A 188 12.20 -2.78 2.41
N ILE A 189 11.46 -3.74 2.94
CA ILE A 189 12.04 -5.00 3.46
C ILE A 189 12.70 -5.78 2.32
N GLN A 190 12.05 -5.89 1.17
CA GLN A 190 12.64 -6.57 0.00
C GLN A 190 13.82 -5.77 -0.59
N HIS A 191 13.75 -4.45 -0.59
CA HIS A 191 14.82 -3.60 -1.08
C HIS A 191 16.07 -3.68 -0.21
N MET A 192 15.90 -3.79 1.11
CA MET A 192 16.98 -3.82 2.10
C MET A 192 17.32 -5.23 2.59
N ARG A 193 16.83 -6.27 1.91
CA ARG A 193 16.91 -7.67 2.37
C ARG A 193 18.33 -8.15 2.71
N GLU A 194 19.32 -7.72 1.94
CA GLU A 194 20.73 -8.11 2.17
C GLU A 194 21.26 -7.54 3.50
N SER A 195 20.99 -6.26 3.77
CA SER A 195 21.40 -5.59 5.02
C SER A 195 20.64 -6.16 6.22
N ILE A 196 19.33 -6.40 6.08
CA ILE A 196 18.51 -6.99 7.14
C ILE A 196 18.99 -8.42 7.43
N GLY A 197 19.28 -9.22 6.40
CA GLY A 197 19.77 -10.58 6.54
C GLY A 197 21.13 -10.65 7.25
N LEU A 198 22.02 -9.69 6.96
CA LEU A 198 23.30 -9.59 7.67
C LEU A 198 23.07 -9.28 9.16
N THR A 199 22.15 -8.37 9.49
CA THR A 199 21.81 -8.04 10.89
C THR A 199 21.25 -9.26 11.62
N LEU A 200 20.29 -9.97 11.01
CA LEU A 200 19.71 -11.19 11.58
C LEU A 200 20.76 -12.29 11.81
N ALA A 201 21.69 -12.47 10.87
CA ALA A 201 22.78 -13.43 11.00
C ALA A 201 23.74 -13.03 12.13
N ALA A 202 24.07 -11.75 12.29
CA ALA A 202 24.90 -11.24 13.35
C ALA A 202 24.24 -11.38 14.75
N GLU A 203 22.95 -11.08 14.85
CA GLU A 203 22.16 -11.27 16.07
C GLU A 203 22.13 -12.78 16.48
N ALA A 204 21.90 -13.67 15.50
CA ALA A 204 21.89 -15.12 15.74
C ALA A 204 23.27 -15.65 16.18
N TYR A 205 24.36 -15.14 15.60
CA TYR A 205 25.73 -15.50 15.99
C TYR A 205 26.09 -15.00 17.39
N GLY A 206 25.68 -13.76 17.72
CA GLY A 206 25.95 -13.17 19.03
C GLY A 206 25.13 -13.79 20.18
N ALA A 207 24.10 -14.57 19.87
CA ALA A 207 23.25 -15.26 20.84
C ALA A 207 23.76 -16.68 21.19
N GLN A 208 24.84 -17.15 20.54
CA GLN A 208 25.51 -18.45 20.86
C GLN A 208 26.61 -18.24 21.89
#